data_2f0d370ed8454549f604c008b4f4c2d4
#
_entry.id   2f0d370ed8454549f604c008b4f4c2d4
#
_cell.length_a   1.000
_cell.length_b   1.000
_cell.length_c   1.000
_cell.angle_alpha   90.00
_cell.angle_beta   90.00
_cell.angle_gamma   90.00
#
_symmetry.space_group_name_H-M   'P 1'
#
loop_
_entity.id
_entity.type
_entity.pdbx_description
1 polymer ?
#
loop_
_entity_poly.entity_id
_entity_poly.type
_entity_poly.pdbx_seq_one_letter_code
_entity_poly.pdbx_strand_id
1 'polypeptide(L)'
;MGSYPDEFPFGIMEVVNLLNLRIRRQQADSIYVDCPFCGDRQGRMNVNFVKNVWRCNYCNAHGGMLALYAKFNHTTTSDAYWEIAEALCDNIQEEHARSGNEAQQRPASPSPSTSGAWAAPAGHSSSERKTVPQSNKASPAEIHQTLSLL
;
A
#
# COMPACT_ATOMS: atom_id res chain seq x y z
N MET A 1 -34.59 -4.22 13.15
CA MET A 1 -33.42 -4.79 12.47
C MET A 1 -33.22 -3.98 11.20
N GLY A 2 -32.30 -3.05 11.20
CA GLY A 2 -31.99 -2.26 10.02
C GLY A 2 -31.35 -3.13 8.98
N SER A 3 -31.98 -3.27 7.82
CA SER A 3 -31.36 -3.89 6.66
C SER A 3 -30.22 -3.00 6.20
N TYR A 4 -29.01 -3.51 6.24
CA TYR A 4 -27.90 -2.86 5.57
C TYR A 4 -28.16 -2.85 4.06
N PRO A 5 -27.77 -1.79 3.34
CA PRO A 5 -27.82 -1.84 1.89
C PRO A 5 -26.96 -3.00 1.39
N ASP A 6 -27.45 -3.72 0.39
CA ASP A 6 -26.75 -4.87 -0.19
C ASP A 6 -25.40 -4.51 -0.80
N GLU A 7 -25.18 -3.22 -1.05
CA GLU A 7 -23.93 -2.69 -1.60
C GLU A 7 -23.39 -1.59 -0.68
N PHE A 8 -22.24 -1.87 -0.08
CA PHE A 8 -21.54 -0.89 0.74
C PHE A 8 -20.81 0.11 -0.15
N PRO A 9 -20.87 1.41 0.15
CA PRO A 9 -20.14 2.43 -0.62
C PRO A 9 -18.62 2.37 -0.44
N PHE A 10 -18.14 1.46 0.40
CA PHE A 10 -16.73 1.28 0.73
C PHE A 10 -16.38 -0.21 0.85
N GLY A 11 -15.13 -0.54 0.69
CA GLY A 11 -14.61 -1.90 0.84
C GLY A 11 -13.67 -2.05 2.05
N ILE A 12 -13.11 -3.24 2.20
CA ILE A 12 -12.20 -3.52 3.32
C ILE A 12 -10.88 -2.75 3.22
N MET A 13 -10.48 -2.30 2.03
CA MET A 13 -9.25 -1.53 1.85
C MET A 13 -9.35 -0.15 2.50
N GLU A 14 -10.50 0.51 2.37
CA GLU A 14 -10.78 1.78 3.03
C GLU A 14 -10.70 1.61 4.55
N VAL A 15 -11.24 0.52 5.08
CA VAL A 15 -11.16 0.20 6.51
C VAL A 15 -9.71 -0.04 6.95
N VAL A 16 -8.92 -0.75 6.17
CA VAL A 16 -7.48 -0.97 6.45
C VAL A 16 -6.71 0.35 6.50
N ASN A 17 -7.04 1.28 5.58
CA ASN A 17 -6.44 2.61 5.53
C ASN A 17 -6.87 3.47 6.72
N LEU A 18 -8.17 3.49 7.08
CA LEU A 18 -8.68 4.22 8.25
C LEU A 18 -8.02 3.74 9.55
N LEU A 19 -7.83 2.43 9.70
CA LEU A 19 -7.18 1.84 10.86
C LEU A 19 -5.65 1.94 10.80
N ASN A 20 -5.11 2.52 9.74
CA ASN A 20 -3.67 2.68 9.49
C ASN A 20 -2.87 1.39 9.69
N LEU A 21 -3.40 0.27 9.19
CA LEU A 21 -2.77 -1.03 9.33
C LEU A 21 -1.55 -1.14 8.42
N ARG A 22 -0.45 -1.61 8.98
CA ARG A 22 0.80 -1.72 8.23
C ARG A 22 0.77 -2.87 7.23
N ILE A 23 0.79 -2.55 5.94
CA ILE A 23 0.86 -3.52 4.85
C ILE A 23 2.29 -4.05 4.74
N ARG A 24 2.46 -5.37 4.78
CA ARG A 24 3.74 -6.07 4.65
C ARG A 24 3.95 -6.63 3.25
N ARG A 25 2.90 -7.12 2.65
CA ARG A 25 2.93 -7.73 1.32
C ARG A 25 1.59 -7.56 0.64
N GLN A 26 1.61 -7.38 -0.66
CA GLN A 26 0.43 -7.29 -1.50
C GLN A 26 0.45 -8.41 -2.54
N GLN A 27 -0.74 -8.95 -2.81
CA GLN A 27 -1.00 -9.93 -3.87
C GLN A 27 -2.15 -9.42 -4.75
N ALA A 28 -2.49 -10.15 -5.80
CA ALA A 28 -3.53 -9.75 -6.74
C ALA A 28 -4.89 -9.48 -6.07
N ASP A 29 -5.31 -10.33 -5.14
CA ASP A 29 -6.64 -10.30 -4.52
C ASP A 29 -6.60 -10.02 -3.01
N SER A 30 -5.43 -9.90 -2.44
CA SER A 30 -5.27 -9.80 -0.99
C SER A 30 -4.00 -9.06 -0.58
N ILE A 31 -4.05 -8.52 0.63
CA ILE A 31 -2.89 -7.94 1.29
C ILE A 31 -2.61 -8.67 2.60
N TYR A 32 -1.37 -8.61 3.02
CA TYR A 32 -0.93 -9.13 4.31
C TYR A 32 -0.52 -7.96 5.18
N VAL A 33 -1.15 -7.86 6.34
CA VAL A 33 -0.95 -6.76 7.28
C VAL A 33 -0.57 -7.27 8.66
N ASP A 34 -0.01 -6.40 9.47
CA ASP A 34 0.23 -6.69 10.88
C ASP A 34 -1.12 -6.84 11.61
N CYS A 35 -1.24 -7.84 12.45
CA CYS A 35 -2.50 -8.10 13.14
C CYS A 35 -2.61 -7.25 14.40
N PRO A 36 -3.61 -6.37 14.50
CA PRO A 36 -3.78 -5.51 15.68
C PRO A 36 -4.28 -6.29 16.90
N PHE A 37 -4.90 -7.45 16.70
CA PHE A 37 -5.53 -8.20 17.78
C PHE A 37 -4.58 -9.08 18.58
N CYS A 38 -3.53 -9.59 17.93
CA CYS A 38 -2.53 -10.41 18.60
C CYS A 38 -1.14 -9.78 18.65
N GLY A 39 -1.02 -8.55 18.10
CA GLY A 39 0.27 -7.84 18.07
C GLY A 39 1.30 -8.44 17.11
N ASP A 40 0.88 -9.35 16.23
CA ASP A 40 1.77 -9.93 15.22
C ASP A 40 2.25 -8.86 14.24
N ARG A 41 3.58 -8.76 14.09
CA ARG A 41 4.24 -7.81 13.20
C ARG A 41 4.90 -8.47 11.99
N GLN A 42 4.52 -9.71 11.70
CA GLN A 42 5.06 -10.47 10.57
C GLN A 42 4.13 -10.50 9.35
N GLY A 43 3.00 -9.79 9.43
CA GLY A 43 2.03 -9.76 8.35
C GLY A 43 1.31 -11.09 8.18
N ARG A 44 0.89 -11.72 9.27
CA ARG A 44 0.16 -13.00 9.21
C ARG A 44 -1.35 -12.83 9.06
N MET A 45 -1.84 -11.60 9.11
CA MET A 45 -3.23 -11.30 8.83
C MET A 45 -3.41 -11.07 7.34
N ASN A 46 -4.17 -11.94 6.70
CA ASN A 46 -4.57 -11.82 5.30
C ASN A 46 -5.90 -11.05 5.21
N VAL A 47 -5.95 -10.06 4.35
CA VAL A 47 -7.15 -9.29 4.02
C VAL A 47 -7.43 -9.47 2.55
N ASN A 48 -8.53 -10.12 2.22
CA ASN A 48 -8.99 -10.30 0.85
C ASN A 48 -9.96 -9.16 0.49
N PHE A 49 -9.52 -8.27 -0.39
CA PHE A 49 -10.31 -7.09 -0.76
C PHE A 49 -11.36 -7.36 -1.85
N VAL A 50 -11.27 -8.49 -2.55
CA VAL A 50 -12.32 -8.92 -3.50
C VAL A 50 -13.54 -9.44 -2.75
N LYS A 51 -13.30 -10.18 -1.66
CA LYS A 51 -14.38 -10.77 -0.85
C LYS A 51 -14.76 -9.93 0.37
N ASN A 52 -14.07 -8.83 0.64
CA ASN A 52 -14.26 -7.98 1.81
C ASN A 52 -14.16 -8.73 3.15
N VAL A 53 -13.24 -9.69 3.25
CA VAL A 53 -13.02 -10.51 4.45
C VAL A 53 -11.57 -10.52 4.87
N TRP A 54 -11.34 -10.78 6.13
CA TRP A 54 -9.98 -10.91 6.69
C TRP A 54 -9.86 -12.11 7.62
N ARG A 55 -8.64 -12.61 7.75
CA ARG A 55 -8.29 -13.68 8.68
C ARG A 55 -6.84 -13.57 9.12
N CYS A 56 -6.60 -13.68 10.41
CA CYS A 56 -5.25 -13.82 10.95
C CYS A 56 -4.90 -15.31 11.10
N ASN A 57 -3.81 -15.72 10.47
CA ASN A 57 -3.33 -17.10 10.53
C ASN A 57 -2.62 -17.43 11.88
N TYR A 58 -2.35 -16.45 12.70
CA TYR A 58 -1.72 -16.64 14.01
C TYR A 58 -2.74 -16.76 15.14
N CYS A 59 -3.66 -15.82 15.28
CA CYS A 59 -4.67 -15.84 16.35
C CYS A 59 -6.04 -16.38 15.91
N ASN A 60 -6.18 -16.77 14.65
CA ASN A 60 -7.44 -17.24 14.04
C ASN A 60 -8.62 -16.23 14.08
N ALA A 61 -8.36 -14.99 14.46
CA ALA A 61 -9.37 -13.94 14.35
C ALA A 61 -9.73 -13.72 12.87
N HIS A 62 -11.01 -13.61 12.58
CA HIS A 62 -11.53 -13.45 11.23
C HIS A 62 -12.85 -12.68 11.23
N GLY A 63 -13.27 -12.21 10.07
CA GLY A 63 -14.53 -11.50 9.90
C GLY A 63 -14.65 -10.77 8.57
N GLY A 64 -15.72 -10.00 8.41
CA GLY A 64 -15.91 -9.06 7.32
C GLY A 64 -15.33 -7.67 7.66
N MET A 65 -15.49 -6.73 6.74
CA MET A 65 -14.94 -5.37 6.88
C MET A 65 -15.47 -4.61 8.10
N LEU A 66 -16.79 -4.66 8.37
CA LEU A 66 -17.37 -4.01 9.54
C LEU A 66 -16.89 -4.65 10.85
N ALA A 67 -16.75 -5.99 10.85
CA ALA A 67 -16.24 -6.71 12.01
C ALA A 67 -14.76 -6.38 12.31
N LEU A 68 -13.97 -6.02 11.30
CA LEU A 68 -12.61 -5.56 11.48
C LEU A 68 -12.56 -4.25 12.27
N TYR A 69 -13.33 -3.27 11.82
CA TYR A 69 -13.43 -1.95 12.43
C TYR A 69 -14.02 -2.03 13.84
N ALA A 70 -15.18 -2.69 13.96
CA ALA A 70 -15.87 -2.86 15.23
C ALA A 70 -15.00 -3.54 16.30
N LYS A 71 -14.29 -4.59 15.92
CA LYS A 71 -13.39 -5.29 16.83
C LYS A 71 -12.16 -4.47 17.22
N PHE A 72 -11.66 -3.62 16.33
CA PHE A 72 -10.54 -2.75 16.60
C PHE A 72 -10.90 -1.60 17.55
N ASN A 73 -12.05 -0.97 17.31
CA ASN A 73 -12.55 0.17 18.10
C ASN A 73 -13.45 -0.22 19.28
N HIS A 74 -13.69 -1.51 19.48
CA HIS A 74 -14.59 -2.02 20.53
C HIS A 74 -16.02 -1.50 20.41
N THR A 75 -16.51 -1.31 19.18
CA THR A 75 -17.86 -0.83 18.87
C THR A 75 -18.71 -1.97 18.31
N THR A 76 -20.00 -1.70 18.04
CA THR A 76 -20.85 -2.66 17.33
C THR A 76 -20.66 -2.57 15.83
N THR A 77 -21.05 -3.60 15.08
CA THR A 77 -20.97 -3.56 13.62
C THR A 77 -21.90 -2.52 13.01
N SER A 78 -23.00 -2.18 13.69
CA SER A 78 -23.91 -1.11 13.29
C SER A 78 -23.25 0.27 13.42
N ASP A 79 -22.61 0.52 14.55
CA ASP A 79 -21.93 1.79 14.81
C ASP A 79 -20.70 1.93 13.88
N ALA A 80 -19.97 0.84 13.67
CA ALA A 80 -18.85 0.78 12.74
C ALA A 80 -19.21 1.22 11.32
N TYR A 81 -20.42 0.87 10.85
CA TYR A 81 -20.89 1.31 9.54
C TYR A 81 -20.98 2.85 9.45
N TRP A 82 -21.62 3.47 10.43
CA TRP A 82 -21.80 4.91 10.44
C TRP A 82 -20.48 5.67 10.66
N GLU A 83 -19.65 5.19 11.57
CA GLU A 83 -18.32 5.77 11.83
C GLU A 83 -17.40 5.72 10.59
N ILE A 84 -17.39 4.60 9.86
CA ILE A 84 -16.62 4.47 8.62
C ILE A 84 -17.18 5.40 7.54
N ALA A 85 -18.50 5.43 7.37
CA ALA A 85 -19.13 6.27 6.35
C ALA A 85 -18.85 7.76 6.60
N GLU A 86 -18.93 8.20 7.85
CA GLU A 86 -18.63 9.59 8.25
C GLU A 86 -17.14 9.92 8.01
N ALA A 87 -16.22 9.07 8.46
CA ALA A 87 -14.78 9.27 8.28
C ALA A 87 -14.37 9.31 6.80
N LEU A 88 -15.03 8.55 5.92
CA LEU A 88 -14.77 8.59 4.49
C LEU A 88 -15.35 9.84 3.82
N CYS A 89 -16.50 10.35 4.29
CA CYS A 89 -17.06 11.61 3.80
C CYS A 89 -16.14 12.79 4.14
N ASP A 90 -15.60 12.84 5.33
CA ASP A 90 -14.67 13.90 5.76
C ASP A 90 -13.38 13.89 4.95
N ASN A 91 -12.85 12.71 4.64
CA ASN A 91 -11.63 12.56 3.86
C ASN A 91 -11.79 13.03 2.40
N ILE A 92 -12.98 12.87 1.80
CA ILE A 92 -13.27 13.35 0.44
C ILE A 92 -13.30 14.88 0.40
N GLN A 93 -13.74 15.54 1.46
CA GLN A 93 -13.76 17.00 1.53
C GLN A 93 -12.36 17.61 1.64
N GLU A 94 -11.44 16.97 2.33
CA GLU A 94 -10.04 17.44 2.41
C GLU A 94 -9.30 17.30 1.07
N GLU A 95 -9.54 16.27 0.29
CA GLU A 95 -8.94 16.12 -1.03
C GLU A 95 -9.45 17.17 -2.02
N HIS A 96 -10.74 17.50 -1.99
CA HIS A 96 -11.30 18.59 -2.80
C HIS A 96 -10.79 19.97 -2.40
N ALA A 97 -10.52 20.21 -1.14
CA ALA A 97 -9.94 21.46 -0.65
C ALA A 97 -8.48 21.63 -1.09
N ARG A 98 -7.71 20.55 -1.21
CA ARG A 98 -6.33 20.57 -1.71
C ARG A 98 -6.25 20.72 -3.22
N SER A 99 -7.19 20.15 -3.96
CA SER A 99 -7.24 20.26 -5.43
C SER A 99 -7.72 21.63 -5.92
N GLY A 100 -8.40 22.40 -5.11
CA GLY A 100 -8.91 23.74 -5.47
C GLY A 100 -7.88 24.87 -5.44
N ASN A 101 -6.68 24.65 -4.93
CA ASN A 101 -5.70 25.72 -4.74
C ASN A 101 -4.55 25.70 -5.76
N GLU A 102 -4.58 24.81 -6.75
CA GLU A 102 -3.54 24.71 -7.78
C GLU A 102 -3.91 25.37 -9.12
N ALA A 103 -5.12 25.96 -9.22
CA ALA A 103 -5.60 26.56 -10.46
C ALA A 103 -5.38 28.07 -10.60
N GLN A 104 -4.55 28.70 -9.76
CA GLN A 104 -4.29 30.17 -9.85
C GLN A 104 -2.81 30.55 -9.87
N GLN A 105 -1.97 29.77 -10.49
CA GLN A 105 -0.67 30.28 -10.95
C GLN A 105 -0.56 30.06 -12.46
N ARG A 106 -1.16 31.00 -13.19
CA ARG A 106 -0.77 31.25 -14.57
C ARG A 106 0.61 31.93 -14.52
N PRO A 107 1.67 31.36 -15.02
CA PRO A 107 2.85 32.13 -15.33
C PRO A 107 2.55 32.98 -16.57
N ALA A 108 2.69 34.27 -16.41
CA ALA A 108 2.66 35.26 -17.47
C ALA A 108 3.61 34.82 -18.60
N SER A 109 3.08 34.84 -19.82
CA SER A 109 3.85 34.68 -21.04
C SER A 109 4.96 35.73 -21.13
N PRO A 110 6.20 35.36 -21.43
CA PRO A 110 7.12 36.32 -22.01
C PRO A 110 6.96 36.35 -23.51
N SER A 111 6.67 37.52 -24.02
CA SER A 111 6.68 37.87 -25.44
C SER A 111 8.05 37.64 -26.07
N PRO A 112 8.10 37.39 -27.39
CA PRO A 112 9.36 37.12 -28.08
C PRO A 112 10.09 38.40 -28.45
N SER A 113 11.35 38.46 -28.16
CA SER A 113 12.28 39.44 -28.77
C SER A 113 13.50 38.69 -29.29
N THR A 114 13.50 38.53 -30.58
CA THR A 114 14.51 38.82 -31.59
C THR A 114 15.98 38.50 -31.32
N SER A 115 16.53 37.74 -32.24
CA SER A 115 17.87 37.83 -32.83
C SER A 115 19.05 37.21 -32.09
N GLY A 116 19.65 36.26 -32.77
CA GLY A 116 21.01 35.83 -32.48
C GLY A 116 21.29 34.41 -33.00
N ALA A 117 21.50 34.34 -34.32
CA ALA A 117 22.16 33.19 -34.93
C ALA A 117 23.56 33.03 -34.36
N TRP A 118 23.96 31.84 -34.01
CA TRP A 118 25.31 31.34 -34.19
C TRP A 118 25.31 29.81 -34.23
N ALA A 119 26.03 29.39 -35.24
CA ALA A 119 26.24 28.06 -35.76
C ALA A 119 26.80 27.04 -34.78
N ALA A 120 26.53 25.80 -35.10
CA ALA A 120 27.24 24.61 -34.64
C ALA A 120 28.72 24.64 -35.10
N PRO A 121 29.60 23.86 -34.45
CA PRO A 121 29.98 22.65 -35.16
C PRO A 121 30.14 21.41 -34.29
N ALA A 122 30.02 20.32 -35.04
CA ALA A 122 30.30 18.97 -34.72
C ALA A 122 31.70 18.67 -34.16
N GLY A 123 31.82 17.60 -33.45
CA GLY A 123 33.08 16.98 -33.10
C GLY A 123 32.82 15.82 -32.13
N HIS A 124 32.66 14.65 -32.69
CA HIS A 124 33.52 13.47 -32.54
C HIS A 124 33.70 12.98 -31.09
N SER A 125 33.25 11.77 -30.89
CA SER A 125 34.09 10.57 -31.02
C SER A 125 34.22 9.81 -29.71
N SER A 126 33.93 8.52 -29.83
CA SER A 126 34.57 7.38 -29.18
C SER A 126 34.08 7.00 -27.78
N SER A 127 33.24 5.98 -27.73
CA SER A 127 33.73 4.63 -27.46
C SER A 127 34.46 4.49 -26.13
N GLU A 128 33.79 3.89 -25.19
CA GLU A 128 34.44 2.78 -24.50
C GLU A 128 33.43 1.94 -23.71
N ARG A 129 33.36 0.72 -24.15
CA ARG A 129 32.76 -0.38 -23.43
C ARG A 129 33.63 -0.72 -22.23
N LYS A 130 33.05 -0.85 -21.08
CA LYS A 130 33.68 -1.63 -20.01
C LYS A 130 32.62 -2.51 -19.35
N THR A 131 32.51 -3.64 -19.91
CA THR A 131 32.70 -4.99 -19.38
C THR A 131 32.45 -5.12 -17.88
N VAL A 132 31.34 -5.81 -17.62
CA VAL A 132 31.02 -6.45 -16.36
C VAL A 132 31.98 -7.61 -16.12
N PRO A 133 32.50 -7.84 -14.93
CA PRO A 133 32.89 -9.17 -14.51
C PRO A 133 31.81 -9.75 -13.60
N GLN A 134 31.25 -10.83 -14.07
CA GLN A 134 30.63 -11.87 -13.24
C GLN A 134 31.73 -12.60 -12.49
N SER A 135 31.50 -12.87 -11.27
CA SER A 135 32.03 -13.96 -10.44
C SER A 135 31.51 -13.73 -9.03
N ASN A 136 31.01 -14.63 -8.28
CA ASN A 136 31.24 -16.06 -8.11
C ASN A 136 30.13 -16.59 -7.21
N LYS A 137 29.48 -17.56 -7.60
CA LYS A 137 29.42 -18.94 -7.14
C LYS A 137 30.25 -19.21 -5.87
N ALA A 138 29.58 -19.45 -4.77
CA ALA A 138 30.08 -20.30 -3.71
C ALA A 138 28.90 -20.93 -2.97
N SER A 139 28.61 -22.15 -3.31
CA SER A 139 28.14 -23.17 -2.39
C SER A 139 29.34 -23.65 -1.58
N PRO A 140 29.11 -23.95 -0.35
CA PRO A 140 29.51 -25.27 0.14
C PRO A 140 28.42 -25.82 1.05
N ALA A 141 27.97 -27.01 0.78
CA ALA A 141 28.59 -28.25 1.23
C ALA A 141 28.69 -28.33 2.76
N GLU A 142 27.83 -29.21 3.24
CA GLU A 142 28.21 -30.35 4.03
C GLU A 142 29.08 -30.06 5.25
N ILE A 143 28.47 -30.20 6.40
CA ILE A 143 29.18 -30.93 7.44
C ILE A 143 28.24 -31.99 8.01
N HIS A 144 28.57 -33.14 7.61
CA HIS A 144 28.26 -34.44 8.16
C HIS A 144 28.66 -34.56 9.62
N GLN A 145 27.83 -35.33 10.31
CA GLN A 145 28.24 -36.38 11.27
C GLN A 145 28.96 -35.88 12.51
N THR A 146 28.54 -36.33 13.64
CA THR A 146 28.69 -37.68 14.19
C THR A 146 27.93 -37.77 15.50
N LEU A 147 27.14 -38.77 15.60
CA LEU A 147 27.41 -40.00 16.32
C LEU A 147 27.39 -39.88 17.85
N SER A 148 26.35 -40.48 18.38
CA SER A 148 26.45 -41.74 19.13
C SER A 148 26.80 -41.66 20.62
N LEU A 149 25.91 -42.31 21.29
CA LEU A 149 26.13 -43.20 22.44
C LEU A 149 26.53 -42.58 23.78
N LEU A 150 25.61 -42.54 24.63
CA LEU A 150 25.48 -43.43 25.83
C LEU A 150 24.19 -43.09 26.55
#